data_cc751eee608f55decae33d9d250df944
#
_entry.id   cc751eee608f55decae33d9d250df944
#
_cell.length_a   1.000
_cell.length_b   1.000
_cell.length_c   1.000
_cell.angle_alpha   90.00
_cell.angle_beta   90.00
_cell.angle_gamma   90.00
#
_symmetry.space_group_name_H-M   'P 1'
#
loop_
_entity.id
_entity.type
_entity.pdbx_description
1 polymer ?
#
loop_
_entity_poly.entity_id
_entity_poly.type
_entity_poly.pdbx_seq_one_letter_code
_entity_poly.pdbx_strand_id
1 'polypeptide(L)'
;MTIAEIQQEILRMKKEQDICILAHAYQGQEILEVADYTGDSYGLSVQASKSKCSGVIMCGVRFMAETCKILSPDKKVWLPNPAAGCPMAEQLDLEGLRKLKAEHPDVDYF
;
A
#
# COMPACT_ATOMS: atom_id res chain seq x y z
N MET A 1 -13.82 13.68 19.58
CA MET A 1 -12.62 12.82 19.69
C MET A 1 -11.40 13.56 19.17
N THR A 2 -10.34 13.58 19.95
CA THR A 2 -9.08 14.21 19.51
C THR A 2 -8.28 13.25 18.63
N ILE A 3 -7.30 13.78 17.91
CA ILE A 3 -6.41 12.96 17.10
C ILE A 3 -5.67 11.93 17.98
N ALA A 4 -5.20 12.36 19.16
CA ALA A 4 -4.52 11.47 20.09
C ALA A 4 -5.41 10.32 20.55
N GLU A 5 -6.68 10.59 20.81
CA GLU A 5 -7.65 9.55 21.21
C GLU A 5 -7.88 8.54 20.07
N ILE A 6 -7.98 9.03 18.82
CA ILE A 6 -8.14 8.17 17.64
C ILE A 6 -6.90 7.30 17.47
N GLN A 7 -5.70 7.86 17.63
CA GLN A 7 -4.45 7.11 17.53
C GLN A 7 -4.36 6.00 18.56
N GLN A 8 -4.75 6.26 19.81
CA GLN A 8 -4.76 5.24 20.86
C GLN A 8 -5.72 4.09 20.52
N GLU A 9 -6.88 4.43 19.97
CA GLU A 9 -7.86 3.43 19.56
C GLU A 9 -7.32 2.57 18.41
N ILE A 10 -6.66 3.19 17.42
CA ILE A 10 -6.03 2.47 16.31
C ILE A 10 -4.96 1.51 16.82
N LEU A 11 -4.10 1.97 17.72
CA LEU A 11 -3.04 1.14 18.30
C LEU A 11 -3.61 -0.07 19.05
N ARG A 12 -4.73 0.11 19.75
CA ARG A 12 -5.41 -0.97 20.43
C ARG A 12 -6.00 -1.98 19.44
N MET A 13 -6.73 -1.48 18.45
CA MET A 13 -7.43 -2.33 17.48
C MET A 13 -6.48 -3.15 16.62
N LYS A 14 -5.36 -2.58 16.20
CA LYS A 14 -4.42 -3.31 15.35
C LYS A 14 -3.79 -4.50 16.07
N LYS A 15 -3.56 -4.39 17.36
CA LYS A 15 -3.08 -5.52 18.17
C LYS A 15 -4.13 -6.60 18.32
N GLU A 16 -5.38 -6.20 18.61
CA GLU A 16 -6.47 -7.14 18.80
C GLU A 16 -6.81 -7.93 17.54
N GLN A 17 -6.68 -7.30 16.38
CA GLN A 17 -7.05 -7.90 15.11
C GLN A 17 -5.88 -8.44 14.29
N ASP A 18 -4.67 -8.38 14.83
CA ASP A 18 -3.46 -8.87 14.18
C ASP A 18 -3.23 -8.22 12.83
N ILE A 19 -3.29 -6.88 12.79
CA ILE A 19 -3.15 -6.07 11.59
C ILE A 19 -1.90 -5.19 11.70
N CYS A 20 -1.12 -5.16 10.61
CA CYS A 20 -0.02 -4.22 10.45
C CYS A 20 -0.47 -3.01 9.66
N ILE A 21 -0.02 -1.83 10.05
CA ILE A 21 -0.25 -0.59 9.32
C ILE A 21 1.04 -0.20 8.64
N LEU A 22 1.00 -0.10 7.32
CA LEU A 22 2.13 0.34 6.50
C LEU A 22 1.79 1.71 5.94
N ALA A 23 2.69 2.67 6.08
CA ALA A 23 2.44 4.03 5.61
C ALA A 23 3.59 4.50 4.72
N HIS A 24 3.23 5.00 3.54
CA HIS A 24 4.20 5.65 2.66
C HIS A 24 4.77 6.89 3.35
N ALA A 25 6.06 7.16 3.11
CA ALA A 25 6.78 8.24 3.77
C ALA A 25 6.16 9.64 3.57
N TYR A 26 5.32 9.79 2.55
CA TYR A 26 4.65 11.07 2.26
C TYR A 26 3.32 11.25 2.99
N GLN A 27 2.90 10.30 3.81
CA GLN A 27 1.68 10.45 4.60
C GLN A 27 1.86 11.49 5.70
N GLY A 28 0.74 12.03 6.20
CA GLY A 28 0.76 12.97 7.31
C GLY A 28 1.35 12.37 8.58
N GLN A 29 1.90 13.21 9.43
CA GLN A 29 2.57 12.78 10.65
C GLN A 29 1.67 11.94 11.55
N GLU A 30 0.40 12.27 11.63
CA GLU A 30 -0.57 11.56 12.47
C GLU A 30 -0.75 10.10 12.03
N ILE A 31 -0.60 9.83 10.73
CA ILE A 31 -0.65 8.47 10.18
C ILE A 31 0.66 7.74 10.44
N LEU A 32 1.79 8.42 10.24
CA LEU A 32 3.11 7.82 10.45
C LEU A 32 3.30 7.37 11.91
N GLU A 33 2.72 8.09 12.86
CA GLU A 33 2.82 7.78 14.29
C GLU A 33 2.15 6.46 14.68
N VAL A 34 1.14 6.03 13.94
CA VAL A 34 0.44 4.75 14.22
C VAL A 34 0.90 3.62 13.32
N ALA A 35 1.78 3.88 12.36
CA ALA A 35 2.26 2.88 11.43
C ALA A 35 3.29 1.95 12.08
N ASP A 36 3.27 0.69 11.66
CA ASP A 36 4.29 -0.29 12.06
C ASP A 36 5.56 -0.12 11.23
N TYR A 37 5.40 0.20 9.95
CA TYR A 37 6.51 0.43 9.03
C TYR A 37 6.22 1.64 8.16
N THR A 38 7.26 2.40 7.85
CA THR A 38 7.20 3.53 6.94
C THR A 38 8.30 3.38 5.89
N GLY A 39 8.09 3.94 4.71
CA GLY A 39 9.10 3.85 3.65
C GLY A 39 8.52 4.07 2.27
N ASP A 40 9.21 3.56 1.26
CA ASP A 40 8.75 3.62 -0.12
C ASP A 40 7.82 2.46 -0.47
N SER A 41 7.26 2.50 -1.68
CA SER A 41 6.25 1.54 -2.14
C SER A 41 6.74 0.09 -2.11
N TYR A 42 7.89 -0.15 -2.69
CA TYR A 42 8.43 -1.51 -2.80
C TYR A 42 8.90 -2.03 -1.44
N GLY A 43 9.61 -1.20 -0.69
CA GLY A 43 10.10 -1.56 0.65
C GLY A 43 8.97 -1.95 1.59
N LEU A 44 7.85 -1.22 1.54
CA LEU A 44 6.66 -1.54 2.35
C LEU A 44 6.06 -2.88 1.96
N SER A 45 5.97 -3.17 0.67
CA SER A 45 5.43 -4.45 0.19
C SER A 45 6.29 -5.63 0.62
N VAL A 46 7.61 -5.47 0.60
CA VAL A 46 8.54 -6.48 1.10
C VAL A 46 8.40 -6.67 2.60
N GLN A 47 8.26 -5.58 3.36
CA GLN A 47 8.03 -5.66 4.81
C GLN A 47 6.73 -6.39 5.13
N ALA A 48 5.67 -6.12 4.37
CA ALA A 48 4.40 -6.83 4.53
C ALA A 48 4.57 -8.33 4.34
N SER A 49 5.34 -8.74 3.33
CA SER A 49 5.56 -10.16 3.04
C SER A 49 6.33 -10.87 4.14
N LYS A 50 7.19 -10.14 4.86
CA LYS A 50 7.99 -10.69 5.95
C LYS A 50 7.29 -10.63 7.30
N SER A 51 6.23 -9.83 7.43
CA SER A 51 5.53 -9.68 8.70
C SER A 51 4.68 -10.92 9.01
N LYS A 52 4.39 -11.13 10.29
CA LYS A 52 3.58 -12.26 10.75
C LYS A 52 2.10 -11.92 10.92
N CYS A 53 1.72 -10.67 10.66
CA CYS A 53 0.34 -10.25 10.80
C CYS A 53 -0.55 -10.87 9.72
N SER A 54 -1.82 -11.08 10.05
CA SER A 54 -2.79 -11.71 9.14
C SER A 54 -3.36 -10.75 8.12
N GLY A 55 -3.30 -9.46 8.39
CA GLY A 55 -3.81 -8.43 7.50
C GLY A 55 -2.94 -7.18 7.53
N VAL A 56 -3.08 -6.36 6.49
CA VAL A 56 -2.30 -5.14 6.29
C VAL A 56 -3.22 -4.01 5.86
N ILE A 57 -3.06 -2.85 6.49
CA ILE A 57 -3.67 -1.62 6.01
C ILE A 57 -2.56 -0.81 5.35
N MET A 58 -2.71 -0.55 4.05
CA MET A 58 -1.75 0.22 3.27
C MET A 58 -2.18 1.68 3.19
N CYS A 59 -1.50 2.55 3.92
CA CYS A 59 -1.74 3.99 3.86
C CYS A 59 -0.88 4.59 2.75
N GLY A 60 -1.46 4.67 1.56
CA GLY A 60 -0.81 5.14 0.35
C GLY A 60 -1.81 5.13 -0.79
N VAL A 61 -1.35 4.85 -1.99
CA VAL A 61 -2.20 4.82 -3.17
C VAL A 61 -2.50 3.39 -3.60
N ARG A 62 -3.47 3.25 -4.51
CA ARG A 62 -4.01 1.93 -4.91
C ARG A 62 -2.94 0.96 -5.39
N PHE A 63 -2.02 1.39 -6.27
CA PHE A 63 -1.04 0.46 -6.82
C PHE A 63 -0.11 -0.12 -5.72
N MET A 64 0.12 0.62 -4.65
CA MET A 64 0.91 0.12 -3.51
C MET A 64 0.18 -1.02 -2.80
N ALA A 65 -1.13 -0.89 -2.62
CA ALA A 65 -1.95 -1.94 -2.02
C ALA A 65 -1.99 -3.18 -2.92
N GLU A 66 -2.10 -2.98 -4.23
CA GLU A 66 -2.09 -4.06 -5.20
C GLU A 66 -0.76 -4.82 -5.18
N THR A 67 0.36 -4.11 -5.18
CA THR A 67 1.70 -4.73 -5.07
C THR A 67 1.83 -5.51 -3.77
N CYS A 68 1.35 -4.95 -2.67
CA CYS A 68 1.36 -5.62 -1.38
C CYS A 68 0.56 -6.94 -1.43
N LYS A 69 -0.61 -6.92 -2.05
CA LYS A 69 -1.44 -8.12 -2.19
C LYS A 69 -0.78 -9.18 -3.08
N ILE A 70 -0.13 -8.76 -4.15
CA ILE A 70 0.58 -9.69 -5.06
C ILE A 70 1.71 -10.40 -4.32
N LEU A 71 2.49 -9.67 -3.53
CA LEU A 71 3.60 -10.25 -2.77
C LEU A 71 3.14 -11.06 -1.55
N SER A 72 1.93 -10.82 -1.07
CA SER A 72 1.38 -11.49 0.11
C SER A 72 -0.06 -11.93 -0.15
N PRO A 73 -0.27 -12.90 -1.08
CA PRO A 73 -1.61 -13.27 -1.50
C PRO A 73 -2.48 -13.87 -0.39
N ASP A 74 -1.86 -14.41 0.65
CA ASP A 74 -2.59 -15.00 1.78
C ASP A 74 -3.07 -13.98 2.80
N LYS A 75 -2.60 -12.75 2.70
CA LYS A 75 -2.98 -11.68 3.64
C LYS A 75 -4.14 -10.87 3.08
N LYS A 76 -4.97 -10.36 4.00
CA LYS A 76 -5.96 -9.35 3.64
C LYS A 76 -5.25 -8.00 3.56
N VAL A 77 -5.51 -7.26 2.50
CA VAL A 77 -4.93 -5.93 2.29
C VAL A 77 -6.05 -4.93 2.11
N TRP A 78 -6.05 -3.88 2.94
CA TRP A 78 -7.04 -2.82 2.88
C TRP A 78 -6.39 -1.50 2.47
N LEU A 79 -7.09 -0.75 1.66
CA LEU A 79 -6.75 0.62 1.28
C LEU A 79 -7.78 1.54 1.93
N PRO A 80 -7.40 2.41 2.88
CA PRO A 80 -8.36 3.24 3.61
C PRO A 80 -9.21 4.15 2.73
N ASN A 81 -8.64 4.64 1.61
CA ASN A 81 -9.37 5.46 0.66
C ASN A 81 -9.24 4.84 -0.73
N PRO A 82 -10.28 4.19 -1.26
CA PRO A 82 -10.21 3.53 -2.57
C PRO A 82 -10.05 4.50 -3.74
N ALA A 83 -10.30 5.80 -3.53
CA ALA A 83 -10.06 6.83 -4.54
C ALA A 83 -8.61 7.31 -4.58
N ALA A 84 -7.77 6.92 -3.62
CA ALA A 84 -6.38 7.31 -3.59
C ALA A 84 -5.64 6.70 -4.78
N GLY A 85 -5.16 7.55 -5.67
CA GLY A 85 -4.46 7.13 -6.86
C GLY A 85 -3.24 8.00 -7.12
N CYS A 86 -2.47 7.62 -8.14
CA CYS A 86 -1.31 8.38 -8.58
C CYS A 86 -1.51 8.72 -10.05
N PRO A 87 -1.74 9.99 -10.40
CA PRO A 87 -1.98 10.37 -11.80
C PRO A 87 -0.85 9.94 -12.74
N MET A 88 0.38 9.96 -12.28
CA MET A 88 1.52 9.52 -13.08
C MET A 88 1.47 8.01 -13.33
N ALA A 89 1.18 7.22 -12.31
CA ALA A 89 1.10 5.77 -12.43
C ALA A 89 -0.13 5.32 -13.24
N GLU A 90 -1.18 6.12 -13.27
CA GLU A 90 -2.43 5.81 -13.95
C GLU A 90 -2.49 6.30 -15.40
N GLN A 91 -1.41 6.89 -15.92
CA GLN A 91 -1.35 7.36 -17.31
C GLN A 91 -1.40 6.22 -18.32
N LEU A 92 -1.00 5.03 -17.95
CA LEU A 92 -0.93 3.88 -18.84
C LEU A 92 -1.72 2.71 -18.23
N ASP A 93 -2.74 2.25 -18.92
CA ASP A 93 -3.50 1.08 -18.52
C ASP A 93 -2.99 -0.18 -19.23
N LEU A 94 -3.60 -1.32 -18.92
CA LEU A 94 -3.20 -2.61 -19.47
C LEU A 94 -3.34 -2.65 -21.00
N GLU A 95 -4.43 -2.11 -21.52
CA GLU A 95 -4.68 -2.08 -22.97
C GLU A 95 -3.65 -1.21 -23.69
N GLY A 96 -3.34 -0.03 -23.14
CA GLY A 96 -2.32 0.86 -23.67
C GLY A 96 -0.94 0.21 -23.68
N LEU A 97 -0.60 -0.52 -22.61
CA LEU A 97 0.67 -1.23 -22.54
C LEU A 97 0.75 -2.35 -23.58
N ARG A 98 -0.33 -3.14 -23.74
CA ARG A 98 -0.38 -4.21 -24.75
C ARG A 98 -0.22 -3.65 -26.15
N LYS A 99 -0.85 -2.51 -26.45
CA LYS A 99 -0.72 -1.84 -27.74
C LYS A 99 0.71 -1.39 -27.99
N LEU A 100 1.35 -0.76 -27.01
CA LEU A 100 2.74 -0.32 -27.13
C LEU A 100 3.68 -1.49 -27.36
N LYS A 101 3.48 -2.60 -26.68
CA LYS A 101 4.29 -3.81 -26.85
C LYS A 101 4.14 -4.39 -28.25
N ALA A 102 2.94 -4.37 -28.80
CA ALA A 102 2.67 -4.86 -30.15
C ALA A 102 3.31 -3.96 -31.21
N GLU A 103 3.32 -2.63 -31.00
CA GLU A 103 3.93 -1.67 -31.90
C GLU A 103 5.46 -1.65 -31.82
N HIS A 104 6.03 -2.01 -30.66
CA HIS A 104 7.46 -1.95 -30.41
C HIS A 104 7.98 -3.26 -29.79
N PRO A 105 7.96 -4.37 -30.55
CA PRO A 105 8.29 -5.69 -29.99
C PRO A 105 9.75 -5.86 -29.59
N ASP A 106 10.65 -5.01 -30.10
CA ASP A 106 12.07 -5.11 -29.84
C ASP A 106 12.55 -4.22 -28.67
N VAL A 107 11.62 -3.61 -27.93
CA VAL A 107 11.93 -2.66 -26.85
C VAL A 107 11.67 -3.31 -25.51
N ASP A 108 12.60 -3.10 -24.56
CA ASP A 108 12.42 -3.55 -23.18
C ASP A 108 11.55 -2.54 -22.43
N TYR A 109 10.74 -3.06 -21.47
CA TYR A 109 9.82 -2.26 -20.66
C TYR A 109 10.19 -2.39 -19.20
N PHE A 110 10.32 -1.26 -18.53
CA PHE A 110 10.67 -1.19 -17.11
C PHE A 110 9.58 -0.54 -16.26
#